data_29463152be1b057d3523e56ae62d5d54
#
_entry.id   29463152be1b057d3523e56ae62d5d54
#
_cell.length_a   1.000
_cell.length_b   1.000
_cell.length_c   1.000
_cell.angle_alpha   90.00
_cell.angle_beta   90.00
_cell.angle_gamma   90.00
#
_symmetry.space_group_name_H-M   'P 1'
#
loop_
_entity.id
_entity.type
_entity.pdbx_description
1 polymer ?
#
loop_
_entity_poly.entity_id
_entity_poly.type
_entity_poly.pdbx_seq_one_letter_code
_entity_poly.pdbx_strand_id
1 'polypeptide(L)'
;MSAADEMFDSGYMLDLLRDLVAFRTVAPPGSFYHEIVDYLVPLLSEMGFATKKLVMPSDVFESRCSDPRLSGDRVNLIADMDLGRPEWLVIYTHLDVVPPGDGWSTDPFSLTVSNGRAYGRGVSDSKGAVAALIASLRGILRNRKPKYNLRLLLTTDEEVGGYSGLCYLADSGLVRGDKMLCMDGFSDDVVIGSNGIITWEVTVTGRAAHSGSSFLGDNAIEKSLPVIDAILKHKREVEKKRSSLPASSVLRGKGIDRMMAILNINVIHGGIKENIVPDRCVFRGDRRVIPEERMEDAMNELEEIVKRFGPDISIRMWPGYPPMRIDPEHPWVLEVREAVRRATGSEPHLSGAQGSLDQAYATEVTKIPAAVYGVGRQLESNAHGIDENVRIEDLVSYMRFIGELLL
;
A
#
# COMPACT_ATOMS: atom_id res chain seq x y z
N MET A 1 24.76 6.06 28.16
CA MET A 1 24.27 6.14 26.76
C MET A 1 25.40 5.72 25.87
N SER A 2 25.19 4.77 24.98
CA SER A 2 26.21 4.38 24.00
C SER A 2 26.31 5.46 22.91
N ALA A 3 27.43 5.52 22.16
CA ALA A 3 27.55 6.44 21.01
C ALA A 3 26.45 6.25 19.96
N ALA A 4 25.76 5.11 19.96
CA ALA A 4 24.59 4.82 19.14
C ALA A 4 23.34 5.55 19.69
N ASP A 5 23.20 5.69 21.02
CA ASP A 5 22.06 6.37 21.63
C ASP A 5 22.11 7.89 21.42
N GLU A 6 23.31 8.46 21.22
CA GLU A 6 23.48 9.88 20.88
C GLU A 6 23.12 10.21 19.40
N MET A 7 23.14 9.20 18.52
CA MET A 7 22.82 9.36 17.10
C MET A 7 21.30 9.36 16.86
N PHE A 8 20.52 8.66 17.68
CA PHE A 8 19.09 8.46 17.45
C PHE A 8 18.24 9.11 18.54
N ASP A 9 17.84 10.36 18.28
CA ASP A 9 17.03 11.18 19.16
C ASP A 9 15.55 10.78 19.09
N SER A 10 15.14 9.88 19.98
CA SER A 10 13.73 9.41 20.05
C SER A 10 12.77 10.51 20.51
N GLY A 11 13.23 11.50 21.26
CA GLY A 11 12.42 12.67 21.64
C GLY A 11 12.07 13.49 20.42
N TYR A 12 13.06 13.85 19.62
CA TYR A 12 12.84 14.55 18.36
C TYR A 12 11.96 13.76 17.38
N MET A 13 12.15 12.45 17.29
CA MET A 13 11.31 11.58 16.46
C MET A 13 9.85 11.64 16.90
N LEU A 14 9.55 11.59 18.21
CA LEU A 14 8.18 11.68 18.72
C LEU A 14 7.55 13.07 18.53
N ASP A 15 8.34 14.14 18.65
CA ASP A 15 7.87 15.50 18.39
C ASP A 15 7.52 15.66 16.90
N LEU A 16 8.38 15.17 16.01
CA LEU A 16 8.11 15.17 14.58
C LEU A 16 6.87 14.31 14.22
N LEU A 17 6.72 13.14 14.84
CA LEU A 17 5.54 12.30 14.65
C LEU A 17 4.26 13.01 15.11
N ARG A 18 4.33 13.77 16.21
CA ARG A 18 3.19 14.58 16.69
C ARG A 18 2.77 15.61 15.64
N ASP A 19 3.74 16.32 15.07
CA ASP A 19 3.47 17.31 14.03
C ASP A 19 2.89 16.66 12.78
N LEU A 20 3.46 15.53 12.32
CA LEU A 20 2.96 14.82 11.14
C LEU A 20 1.54 14.27 11.32
N VAL A 21 1.21 13.74 12.50
CA VAL A 21 -0.13 13.21 12.81
C VAL A 21 -1.17 14.33 12.79
N ALA A 22 -0.80 15.55 13.21
CA ALA A 22 -1.71 16.70 13.22
C ALA A 22 -2.17 17.13 11.80
N PHE A 23 -1.38 16.85 10.76
CA PHE A 23 -1.84 17.04 9.37
C PHE A 23 -2.87 15.98 9.00
N ARG A 24 -4.12 16.39 8.78
CA ARG A 24 -5.24 15.53 8.41
C ARG A 24 -5.22 15.18 6.92
N THR A 25 -4.17 14.54 6.48
CA THR A 25 -3.95 14.15 5.07
C THR A 25 -4.83 12.98 4.64
N VAL A 26 -6.13 13.10 4.87
CA VAL A 26 -7.11 12.02 4.66
C VAL A 26 -7.41 11.83 3.17
N ALA A 27 -7.28 10.62 2.69
CA ALA A 27 -7.66 10.20 1.34
C ALA A 27 -8.76 9.10 1.40
N PRO A 28 -9.91 9.24 0.70
CA PRO A 28 -10.40 10.47 0.07
C PRO A 28 -10.79 11.56 1.10
N PRO A 29 -10.85 12.86 0.76
CA PRO A 29 -10.71 13.45 -0.58
C PRO A 29 -9.27 13.78 -1.00
N GLY A 30 -8.27 13.71 -0.11
CA GLY A 30 -6.92 14.17 -0.33
C GLY A 30 -6.69 15.58 0.19
N SER A 31 -6.85 15.73 1.51
CA SER A 31 -6.74 17.02 2.19
C SER A 31 -5.33 17.28 2.71
N PHE A 32 -4.96 18.56 2.92
CA PHE A 32 -3.73 18.98 3.59
C PHE A 32 -2.42 18.48 2.95
N TYR A 33 -2.42 18.17 1.66
CA TYR A 33 -1.22 17.68 0.96
C TYR A 33 -0.16 18.76 0.76
N HIS A 34 -0.59 20.01 0.49
CA HIS A 34 0.32 21.13 0.41
C HIS A 34 0.98 21.40 1.75
N GLU A 35 0.20 21.41 2.83
CA GLU A 35 0.65 21.78 4.16
C GLU A 35 1.69 20.79 4.71
N ILE A 36 1.46 19.49 4.58
CA ILE A 36 2.43 18.48 5.04
C ILE A 36 3.72 18.52 4.23
N VAL A 37 3.63 18.73 2.90
CA VAL A 37 4.81 18.85 2.04
C VAL A 37 5.57 20.14 2.36
N ASP A 38 4.88 21.28 2.55
CA ASP A 38 5.49 22.56 2.91
C ASP A 38 6.14 22.51 4.30
N TYR A 39 5.65 21.69 5.21
CA TYR A 39 6.29 21.41 6.50
C TYR A 39 7.60 20.61 6.34
N LEU A 40 7.61 19.59 5.45
CA LEU A 40 8.76 18.70 5.26
C LEU A 40 9.90 19.33 4.44
N VAL A 41 9.58 20.22 3.50
CA VAL A 41 10.57 20.86 2.61
C VAL A 41 11.70 21.57 3.39
N PRO A 42 11.44 22.47 4.33
CA PRO A 42 12.52 23.13 5.09
C PRO A 42 13.33 22.14 5.92
N LEU A 43 12.70 21.15 6.55
CA LEU A 43 13.42 20.15 7.36
C LEU A 43 14.45 19.37 6.53
N LEU A 44 14.07 18.94 5.33
CA LEU A 44 14.97 18.21 4.43
C LEU A 44 16.01 19.13 3.79
N SER A 45 15.63 20.36 3.44
CA SER A 45 16.56 21.35 2.86
C SER A 45 17.65 21.74 3.85
N GLU A 46 17.33 21.92 5.13
CA GLU A 46 18.31 22.19 6.21
C GLU A 46 19.30 21.02 6.40
N MET A 47 18.89 19.80 6.09
CA MET A 47 19.78 18.63 6.10
C MET A 47 20.64 18.51 4.83
N GLY A 48 20.44 19.38 3.83
CA GLY A 48 21.20 19.40 2.58
C GLY A 48 20.57 18.68 1.40
N PHE A 49 19.30 18.28 1.50
CA PHE A 49 18.57 17.73 0.36
C PHE A 49 18.13 18.83 -0.62
N ALA A 50 18.25 18.56 -1.90
CA ALA A 50 17.58 19.33 -2.96
C ALA A 50 16.13 18.88 -3.05
N THR A 51 15.22 19.71 -2.56
CA THR A 51 13.80 19.38 -2.47
C THR A 51 13.01 19.88 -3.68
N LYS A 52 12.04 19.10 -4.13
CA LYS A 52 11.09 19.45 -5.19
C LYS A 52 9.68 19.07 -4.78
N LYS A 53 8.85 20.06 -4.50
CA LYS A 53 7.41 19.91 -4.39
C LYS A 53 6.83 19.73 -5.80
N LEU A 54 6.19 18.61 -6.06
CA LEU A 54 5.61 18.26 -7.35
C LEU A 54 4.09 18.21 -7.22
N VAL A 55 3.43 19.17 -7.87
CA VAL A 55 1.96 19.15 -8.03
C VAL A 55 1.64 18.45 -9.34
N MET A 56 0.80 17.42 -9.29
CA MET A 56 0.35 16.73 -10.49
C MET A 56 -0.60 17.66 -11.27
N PRO A 57 -0.41 17.83 -12.61
CA PRO A 57 -1.35 18.60 -13.42
C PRO A 57 -2.77 18.01 -13.35
N SER A 58 -3.79 18.88 -13.22
CA SER A 58 -5.18 18.45 -13.02
C SER A 58 -5.73 17.64 -14.21
N ASP A 59 -5.38 18.00 -15.42
CA ASP A 59 -5.76 17.27 -16.63
C ASP A 59 -5.18 15.86 -16.68
N VAL A 60 -3.94 15.69 -16.20
CA VAL A 60 -3.30 14.37 -16.07
C VAL A 60 -4.00 13.57 -14.98
N PHE A 61 -4.32 14.19 -13.84
CA PHE A 61 -5.04 13.52 -12.75
C PHE A 61 -6.42 13.04 -13.22
N GLU A 62 -7.22 13.90 -13.85
CA GLU A 62 -8.55 13.57 -14.36
C GLU A 62 -8.51 12.42 -15.39
N SER A 63 -7.45 12.33 -16.19
CA SER A 63 -7.27 11.24 -17.16
C SER A 63 -6.93 9.89 -16.50
N ARG A 64 -6.34 9.90 -15.31
CA ARG A 64 -5.87 8.71 -14.60
C ARG A 64 -6.83 8.22 -13.53
N CYS A 65 -7.56 9.13 -12.91
CA CYS A 65 -8.41 8.84 -11.76
C CYS A 65 -9.84 9.26 -12.02
N SER A 66 -10.75 8.30 -11.91
CA SER A 66 -12.19 8.52 -12.07
C SER A 66 -12.96 8.47 -10.74
N ASP A 67 -12.26 8.44 -9.60
CA ASP A 67 -12.93 8.41 -8.29
C ASP A 67 -13.48 9.80 -7.94
N PRO A 68 -14.81 10.00 -7.95
CA PRO A 68 -15.43 11.31 -7.70
C PRO A 68 -15.29 11.78 -6.26
N ARG A 69 -14.77 10.93 -5.36
CA ARG A 69 -14.52 11.30 -3.96
C ARG A 69 -13.22 12.06 -3.80
N LEU A 70 -12.32 12.02 -4.79
CA LEU A 70 -11.04 12.71 -4.76
C LEU A 70 -11.19 14.14 -5.28
N SER A 71 -10.53 15.09 -4.61
CA SER A 71 -10.59 16.52 -4.98
C SER A 71 -9.35 17.26 -4.51
N GLY A 72 -9.06 18.42 -5.11
CA GLY A 72 -7.90 19.25 -4.79
C GLY A 72 -6.62 18.76 -5.47
N ASP A 73 -5.52 19.45 -5.16
CA ASP A 73 -4.22 19.16 -5.77
C ASP A 73 -3.59 17.87 -5.21
N ARG A 74 -2.95 17.13 -6.09
CA ARG A 74 -2.14 15.95 -5.75
C ARG A 74 -0.68 16.38 -5.64
N VAL A 75 -0.11 16.29 -4.46
CA VAL A 75 1.20 16.89 -4.15
C VAL A 75 2.16 15.85 -3.62
N ASN A 76 3.26 15.66 -4.30
CA ASN A 76 4.34 14.74 -3.91
C ASN A 76 5.62 15.53 -3.58
N LEU A 77 6.46 14.96 -2.73
CA LEU A 77 7.77 15.51 -2.39
C LEU A 77 8.87 14.57 -2.88
N ILE A 78 9.78 15.12 -3.69
CA ILE A 78 11.04 14.48 -4.06
C ILE A 78 12.16 15.23 -3.36
N ALA A 79 13.07 14.51 -2.70
CA ALA A 79 14.23 15.11 -2.06
C ALA A 79 15.48 14.30 -2.39
N ASP A 80 16.45 14.94 -3.03
CA ASP A 80 17.69 14.34 -3.50
C ASP A 80 18.90 14.81 -2.70
N MET A 81 19.75 13.87 -2.32
CA MET A 81 21.07 14.15 -1.75
C MET A 81 22.14 13.42 -2.56
N ASP A 82 22.87 14.17 -3.38
CA ASP A 82 24.03 13.66 -4.13
C ASP A 82 25.28 13.81 -3.26
N LEU A 83 25.86 12.69 -2.88
CA LEU A 83 27.08 12.60 -2.09
C LEU A 83 28.29 12.13 -2.93
N GLY A 84 28.15 12.08 -4.26
CA GLY A 84 29.15 11.55 -5.17
C GLY A 84 29.37 10.03 -5.01
N ARG A 85 28.35 9.30 -4.58
CA ARG A 85 28.38 7.85 -4.44
C ARG A 85 28.10 7.15 -5.76
N PRO A 86 28.57 5.92 -5.95
CA PRO A 86 28.32 5.17 -7.21
C PRO A 86 26.86 4.76 -7.37
N GLU A 87 26.11 4.58 -6.27
CA GLU A 87 24.74 4.07 -6.27
C GLU A 87 23.77 5.05 -5.61
N TRP A 88 22.52 5.03 -6.10
CA TRP A 88 21.40 5.76 -5.56
C TRP A 88 20.42 4.81 -4.88
N LEU A 89 20.12 5.09 -3.60
CA LEU A 89 19.04 4.43 -2.87
C LEU A 89 17.80 5.30 -2.92
N VAL A 90 16.73 4.74 -3.49
CA VAL A 90 15.38 5.31 -3.39
C VAL A 90 14.77 4.87 -2.06
N ILE A 91 14.28 5.81 -1.27
CA ILE A 91 13.51 5.55 -0.05
C ILE A 91 12.12 6.11 -0.27
N TYR A 92 11.13 5.23 -0.26
CA TYR A 92 9.75 5.55 -0.60
C TYR A 92 8.79 5.28 0.55
N THR A 93 7.84 6.18 0.74
CA THR A 93 6.62 5.97 1.53
C THR A 93 5.58 7.05 1.21
N HIS A 94 4.37 6.92 1.77
CA HIS A 94 3.28 7.87 1.57
C HIS A 94 3.03 8.77 2.80
N LEU A 95 2.32 9.87 2.56
CA LEU A 95 1.99 10.89 3.55
C LEU A 95 0.49 10.97 3.85
N ASP A 96 -0.34 10.37 3.00
CA ASP A 96 -1.78 10.31 3.18
C ASP A 96 -2.18 9.19 4.15
N VAL A 97 -3.41 9.24 4.60
CA VAL A 97 -3.98 8.28 5.54
C VAL A 97 -5.43 8.01 5.22
N VAL A 98 -5.93 6.81 5.53
CA VAL A 98 -7.36 6.50 5.42
C VAL A 98 -8.21 7.33 6.40
N PRO A 99 -9.52 7.52 6.13
CA PRO A 99 -10.44 8.13 7.07
C PRO A 99 -10.37 7.45 8.45
N PRO A 100 -10.43 8.20 9.56
CA PRO A 100 -10.26 7.62 10.90
C PRO A 100 -11.41 6.69 11.30
N GLY A 101 -12.62 6.91 10.79
CA GLY A 101 -13.83 6.25 11.30
C GLY A 101 -14.24 6.77 12.68
N ASP A 102 -15.26 6.15 13.26
CA ASP A 102 -15.80 6.49 14.56
C ASP A 102 -15.33 5.53 15.65
N GLY A 103 -15.34 5.95 16.91
CA GLY A 103 -15.10 5.08 18.06
C GLY A 103 -13.67 5.10 18.61
N TRP A 104 -12.84 6.05 18.22
CA TRP A 104 -11.49 6.23 18.77
C TRP A 104 -11.53 6.59 20.26
N SER A 105 -10.60 6.04 21.03
CA SER A 105 -10.43 6.36 22.45
C SER A 105 -9.83 7.76 22.68
N THR A 106 -9.11 8.30 21.70
CA THR A 106 -8.47 9.63 21.69
C THR A 106 -8.67 10.29 20.34
N ASP A 107 -8.37 11.59 20.19
CA ASP A 107 -8.41 12.25 18.86
C ASP A 107 -7.38 11.59 17.92
N PRO A 108 -7.80 11.02 16.77
CA PRO A 108 -6.91 10.34 15.82
C PRO A 108 -5.83 11.25 15.23
N PHE A 109 -6.00 12.57 15.27
CA PHE A 109 -5.05 13.55 14.75
C PHE A 109 -4.30 14.30 15.85
N SER A 110 -4.33 13.79 17.08
CA SER A 110 -3.55 14.27 18.22
C SER A 110 -2.75 13.13 18.82
N LEU A 111 -1.44 13.11 18.57
CA LEU A 111 -0.58 12.00 19.03
C LEU A 111 -0.71 11.80 20.54
N THR A 112 -1.17 10.63 20.93
CA THR A 112 -1.25 10.22 22.34
C THR A 112 -0.19 9.14 22.61
N VAL A 113 0.66 9.39 23.62
CA VAL A 113 1.66 8.40 24.06
C VAL A 113 1.21 7.78 25.39
N SER A 114 1.05 6.48 25.39
CA SER A 114 0.63 5.72 26.57
C SER A 114 1.22 4.30 26.54
N ASN A 115 1.66 3.81 27.69
CA ASN A 115 2.13 2.44 27.87
C ASN A 115 3.19 1.99 26.81
N GLY A 116 4.13 2.88 26.46
CA GLY A 116 5.17 2.59 25.48
C GLY A 116 4.69 2.55 24.02
N ARG A 117 3.47 3.02 23.75
CA ARG A 117 2.88 3.11 22.42
C ARG A 117 2.51 4.55 22.08
N ALA A 118 2.60 4.88 20.80
CA ALA A 118 2.09 6.09 20.19
C ALA A 118 0.80 5.77 19.44
N TYR A 119 -0.29 6.48 19.74
CA TYR A 119 -1.62 6.32 19.15
C TYR A 119 -1.94 7.52 18.27
N GLY A 120 -2.49 7.30 17.10
CA GLY A 120 -2.93 8.31 16.14
C GLY A 120 -3.05 7.73 14.74
N ARG A 121 -3.85 8.35 13.88
CA ARG A 121 -3.99 7.91 12.49
C ARG A 121 -2.68 8.18 11.72
N GLY A 122 -2.13 7.14 11.08
CA GLY A 122 -0.89 7.22 10.34
C GLY A 122 0.38 6.91 11.18
N VAL A 123 0.26 6.61 12.48
CA VAL A 123 1.45 6.32 13.31
C VAL A 123 2.13 5.01 12.90
N SER A 124 1.39 4.06 12.35
CA SER A 124 1.89 2.81 11.78
C SER A 124 1.98 2.89 10.26
N ASP A 125 0.99 3.54 9.62
CA ASP A 125 0.75 3.52 8.19
C ASP A 125 0.54 4.95 7.66
N SER A 126 1.62 5.68 7.24
CA SER A 126 3.06 5.36 7.38
C SER A 126 3.86 6.55 7.94
N LYS A 127 3.22 7.55 8.59
CA LYS A 127 3.88 8.76 9.16
C LYS A 127 4.93 8.45 10.22
N GLY A 128 4.77 7.32 10.95
CA GLY A 128 5.78 6.85 11.89
C GLY A 128 7.10 6.51 11.21
N ALA A 129 7.03 5.87 10.04
CA ALA A 129 8.22 5.59 9.24
C ALA A 129 8.89 6.88 8.73
N VAL A 130 8.10 7.88 8.32
CA VAL A 130 8.61 9.21 7.93
C VAL A 130 9.34 9.88 9.09
N ALA A 131 8.73 9.91 10.29
CA ALA A 131 9.34 10.51 11.47
C ALA A 131 10.65 9.81 11.84
N ALA A 132 10.67 8.48 11.84
CA ALA A 132 11.87 7.69 12.12
C ALA A 132 12.97 7.91 11.07
N LEU A 133 12.64 7.97 9.78
CA LEU A 133 13.59 8.27 8.71
C LEU A 133 14.25 9.63 8.89
N ILE A 134 13.45 10.69 9.06
CA ILE A 134 13.95 12.07 9.17
C ILE A 134 14.82 12.22 10.43
N ALA A 135 14.40 11.66 11.57
CA ALA A 135 15.18 11.68 12.80
C ALA A 135 16.52 10.93 12.63
N SER A 136 16.52 9.79 11.95
CA SER A 136 17.74 9.02 11.63
C SER A 136 18.69 9.81 10.74
N LEU A 137 18.17 10.39 9.64
CA LEU A 137 18.97 11.20 8.72
C LEU A 137 19.58 12.40 9.43
N ARG A 138 18.82 13.11 10.29
CA ARG A 138 19.33 14.22 11.11
C ARG A 138 20.48 13.77 12.00
N GLY A 139 20.38 12.63 12.64
CA GLY A 139 21.46 12.09 13.48
C GLY A 139 22.69 11.67 12.69
N ILE A 140 22.50 10.95 11.58
CA ILE A 140 23.59 10.48 10.72
C ILE A 140 24.36 11.65 10.12
N LEU A 141 23.65 12.60 9.49
CA LEU A 141 24.25 13.69 8.72
C LEU A 141 25.02 14.71 9.56
N ARG A 142 24.86 14.72 10.90
CA ARG A 142 25.66 15.57 11.80
C ARG A 142 27.16 15.22 11.74
N ASN A 143 27.51 13.93 11.68
CA ASN A 143 28.89 13.49 11.83
C ASN A 143 29.33 12.44 10.79
N ARG A 144 28.42 11.93 9.98
CA ARG A 144 28.68 10.86 9.01
C ARG A 144 28.03 11.17 7.66
N LYS A 145 28.41 10.40 6.66
CA LYS A 145 27.78 10.48 5.33
C LYS A 145 27.27 9.10 4.94
N PRO A 146 26.04 9.00 4.45
CA PRO A 146 25.51 7.76 3.87
C PRO A 146 26.44 7.17 2.81
N LYS A 147 26.43 5.83 2.71
CA LYS A 147 27.19 5.11 1.67
C LYS A 147 26.53 5.17 0.29
N TYR A 148 25.30 5.69 0.20
CA TYR A 148 24.53 5.93 -1.03
C TYR A 148 24.29 7.41 -1.26
N ASN A 149 24.04 7.80 -2.51
CA ASN A 149 23.22 8.96 -2.80
C ASN A 149 21.78 8.62 -2.43
N LEU A 150 21.02 9.58 -1.95
CA LEU A 150 19.66 9.33 -1.46
C LEU A 150 18.64 10.06 -2.32
N ARG A 151 17.57 9.37 -2.70
CA ARG A 151 16.36 9.93 -3.26
C ARG A 151 15.18 9.54 -2.39
N LEU A 152 14.57 10.53 -1.72
CA LEU A 152 13.36 10.32 -0.95
C LEU A 152 12.15 10.62 -1.83
N LEU A 153 11.19 9.71 -1.86
CA LEU A 153 9.90 9.87 -2.52
C LEU A 153 8.82 9.79 -1.44
N LEU A 154 8.31 10.96 -1.03
CA LEU A 154 7.23 11.06 -0.07
C LEU A 154 5.97 11.47 -0.84
N THR A 155 5.10 10.50 -1.09
CA THR A 155 3.97 10.64 -2.02
C THR A 155 2.64 10.80 -1.29
N THR A 156 1.59 11.05 -2.06
CA THR A 156 0.21 11.08 -1.58
C THR A 156 -0.66 10.17 -2.42
N ASP A 157 -1.87 9.85 -1.93
CA ASP A 157 -2.85 8.97 -2.57
C ASP A 157 -2.46 7.49 -2.69
N GLU A 158 -1.55 6.99 -1.86
CA GLU A 158 -1.32 5.54 -1.78
C GLU A 158 -2.61 4.82 -1.41
N GLU A 159 -3.32 5.31 -0.40
CA GLU A 159 -4.53 4.76 0.20
C GLU A 159 -5.76 4.72 -0.75
N VAL A 160 -5.64 5.36 -1.90
CA VAL A 160 -6.68 5.39 -2.94
C VAL A 160 -6.17 4.90 -4.30
N GLY A 161 -5.04 4.21 -4.30
CA GLY A 161 -4.48 3.49 -5.45
C GLY A 161 -3.22 4.07 -6.06
N GLY A 162 -2.53 5.03 -5.42
CA GLY A 162 -1.20 5.51 -5.81
C GLY A 162 -1.07 6.13 -7.21
N TYR A 163 -2.18 6.30 -7.94
CA TYR A 163 -2.15 6.73 -9.35
C TYR A 163 -1.57 8.12 -9.57
N SER A 164 -1.72 9.02 -8.59
CA SER A 164 -1.17 10.38 -8.54
C SER A 164 0.12 10.48 -7.73
N GLY A 165 0.44 9.43 -6.98
CA GLY A 165 1.64 9.27 -6.17
C GLY A 165 2.75 8.53 -6.91
N LEU A 166 3.18 7.40 -6.36
CA LEU A 166 4.33 6.65 -6.87
C LEU A 166 4.16 6.18 -8.31
N CYS A 167 2.96 5.76 -8.73
CA CYS A 167 2.70 5.34 -10.10
C CYS A 167 2.95 6.51 -11.08
N TYR A 168 2.48 7.71 -10.75
CA TYR A 168 2.72 8.89 -11.58
C TYR A 168 4.21 9.25 -11.66
N LEU A 169 4.93 9.16 -10.54
CA LEU A 169 6.37 9.41 -10.52
C LEU A 169 7.13 8.39 -11.37
N ALA A 170 6.73 7.11 -11.34
CA ALA A 170 7.34 6.05 -12.15
C ALA A 170 7.15 6.31 -13.65
N ASP A 171 5.92 6.57 -14.08
CA ASP A 171 5.60 6.85 -15.49
C ASP A 171 6.27 8.13 -16.00
N SER A 172 6.46 9.12 -15.11
CA SER A 172 7.15 10.37 -15.44
C SER A 172 8.67 10.23 -15.44
N GLY A 173 9.22 9.03 -15.20
CA GLY A 173 10.65 8.78 -15.12
C GLY A 173 11.32 9.50 -13.94
N LEU A 174 10.57 9.76 -12.87
CA LEU A 174 11.07 10.43 -11.66
C LEU A 174 11.48 9.44 -10.56
N VAL A 175 11.09 8.18 -10.65
CA VAL A 175 11.63 7.11 -9.81
C VAL A 175 12.94 6.64 -10.44
N ARG A 176 14.06 7.10 -9.89
CA ARG A 176 15.41 6.85 -10.41
C ARG A 176 16.34 6.43 -9.28
N GLY A 177 17.03 5.32 -9.44
CA GLY A 177 17.99 4.79 -8.49
C GLY A 177 18.40 3.37 -8.88
N ASP A 178 19.24 2.77 -8.07
CA ASP A 178 19.76 1.42 -8.30
C ASP A 178 19.02 0.37 -7.46
N LYS A 179 18.43 0.80 -6.35
CA LYS A 179 17.67 -0.03 -5.40
C LYS A 179 16.63 0.81 -4.66
N MET A 180 15.56 0.18 -4.16
CA MET A 180 14.48 0.86 -3.45
C MET A 180 14.20 0.20 -2.10
N LEU A 181 14.12 1.01 -1.05
CA LEU A 181 13.47 0.68 0.21
C LEU A 181 12.07 1.28 0.20
N CYS A 182 11.04 0.46 0.23
CA CYS A 182 9.68 0.88 0.53
C CYS A 182 9.46 0.78 2.04
N MET A 183 9.08 1.88 2.68
CA MET A 183 8.85 1.94 4.13
C MET A 183 7.38 1.69 4.51
N ASP A 184 6.52 1.51 3.52
CA ASP A 184 5.12 1.14 3.71
C ASP A 184 4.98 -0.36 3.93
N GLY A 185 5.10 -0.76 5.20
CA GLY A 185 5.06 -2.15 5.62
C GLY A 185 5.11 -2.29 7.13
N PHE A 186 5.25 -3.53 7.59
CA PHE A 186 5.35 -3.87 9.02
C PHE A 186 6.78 -4.27 9.40
N SER A 187 7.07 -4.22 10.69
CA SER A 187 8.35 -4.66 11.27
C SER A 187 8.44 -6.17 11.51
N ASP A 188 7.36 -6.90 11.24
CA ASP A 188 7.31 -8.36 11.46
C ASP A 188 8.24 -9.14 10.51
N ASP A 189 8.32 -8.70 9.23
CA ASP A 189 9.07 -9.38 8.17
C ASP A 189 9.70 -8.37 7.22
N VAL A 190 10.75 -8.77 6.51
CA VAL A 190 11.18 -8.09 5.28
C VAL A 190 10.39 -8.65 4.11
N VAL A 191 9.55 -7.81 3.49
CA VAL A 191 8.68 -8.22 2.38
C VAL A 191 9.42 -8.09 1.05
N ILE A 192 9.46 -9.20 0.30
CA ILE A 192 10.19 -9.34 -0.97
C ILE A 192 9.29 -9.70 -2.13
N GLY A 193 7.99 -9.60 -1.95
CA GLY A 193 6.99 -9.82 -2.98
C GLY A 193 5.60 -9.45 -2.51
N SER A 194 4.68 -9.27 -3.46
CA SER A 194 3.27 -8.96 -3.19
C SER A 194 2.37 -9.55 -4.25
N ASN A 195 1.11 -9.78 -3.90
CA ASN A 195 0.11 -10.13 -4.90
C ASN A 195 -0.22 -8.93 -5.79
N GLY A 196 -0.52 -9.19 -7.06
CA GLY A 196 -1.22 -8.24 -7.90
C GLY A 196 -2.71 -8.18 -7.57
N ILE A 197 -3.41 -7.18 -8.10
CA ILE A 197 -4.85 -7.00 -7.90
C ILE A 197 -5.56 -6.73 -9.22
N ILE A 198 -6.68 -7.42 -9.42
CA ILE A 198 -7.68 -7.13 -10.46
C ILE A 198 -9.00 -6.91 -9.75
N THR A 199 -9.59 -5.73 -9.90
CA THR A 199 -10.99 -5.52 -9.52
C THR A 199 -11.89 -5.84 -10.71
N TRP A 200 -13.07 -6.38 -10.45
CA TRP A 200 -13.98 -6.79 -11.50
C TRP A 200 -15.44 -6.54 -11.12
N GLU A 201 -16.27 -6.32 -12.14
CA GLU A 201 -17.70 -6.12 -12.04
C GLU A 201 -18.40 -6.97 -13.08
N VAL A 202 -19.37 -7.77 -12.68
CA VAL A 202 -20.29 -8.46 -13.56
C VAL A 202 -21.64 -7.74 -13.53
N THR A 203 -22.16 -7.41 -14.70
CA THR A 203 -23.52 -6.89 -14.89
C THR A 203 -24.36 -7.95 -15.59
N VAL A 204 -25.50 -8.27 -14.98
CA VAL A 204 -26.52 -9.15 -15.52
C VAL A 204 -27.73 -8.31 -15.91
N THR A 205 -28.15 -8.39 -17.17
CA THR A 205 -29.31 -7.68 -17.72
C THR A 205 -30.49 -8.64 -17.86
N GLY A 206 -31.65 -8.17 -17.45
CA GLY A 206 -32.92 -8.85 -17.56
C GLY A 206 -33.99 -7.93 -18.15
N ARG A 207 -35.25 -8.16 -17.79
CA ARG A 207 -36.40 -7.35 -18.20
C ARG A 207 -37.38 -7.22 -17.05
N ALA A 208 -37.68 -5.98 -16.67
CA ALA A 208 -38.63 -5.68 -15.62
C ALA A 208 -40.06 -6.11 -16.00
N ALA A 209 -40.82 -6.59 -15.00
CA ALA A 209 -42.24 -6.87 -15.09
C ALA A 209 -42.87 -6.78 -13.71
N HIS A 210 -44.18 -6.70 -13.64
CA HIS A 210 -44.91 -6.87 -12.37
C HIS A 210 -44.76 -8.32 -11.87
N SER A 211 -44.43 -8.51 -10.59
CA SER A 211 -44.17 -9.85 -10.04
C SER A 211 -45.33 -10.84 -10.23
N GLY A 212 -46.60 -10.37 -10.19
CA GLY A 212 -47.79 -11.17 -10.49
C GLY A 212 -47.87 -11.62 -11.97
N SER A 213 -47.03 -11.08 -12.85
CA SER A 213 -46.92 -11.45 -14.27
C SER A 213 -45.44 -11.68 -14.62
N SER A 214 -44.71 -12.34 -13.73
CA SER A 214 -43.24 -12.55 -13.83
C SER A 214 -42.82 -13.24 -15.13
N PHE A 215 -43.69 -14.06 -15.73
CA PHE A 215 -43.46 -14.72 -17.02
C PHE A 215 -43.32 -13.75 -18.22
N LEU A 216 -43.66 -12.46 -18.04
CA LEU A 216 -43.39 -11.40 -19.02
C LEU A 216 -42.04 -10.72 -18.79
N GLY A 217 -41.41 -10.98 -17.68
CA GLY A 217 -40.10 -10.44 -17.30
C GLY A 217 -38.96 -11.42 -17.59
N ASP A 218 -37.75 -10.99 -17.19
CA ASP A 218 -36.55 -11.83 -17.16
C ASP A 218 -35.74 -11.40 -15.94
N ASN A 219 -35.72 -12.26 -14.90
CA ASN A 219 -35.21 -11.92 -13.60
C ASN A 219 -33.69 -11.89 -13.55
N ALA A 220 -33.07 -10.72 -13.54
CA ALA A 220 -31.61 -10.55 -13.51
C ALA A 220 -30.96 -11.14 -12.25
N ILE A 221 -31.65 -11.17 -11.10
CA ILE A 221 -31.15 -11.80 -9.88
C ILE A 221 -31.07 -13.32 -10.08
N GLU A 222 -32.13 -13.95 -10.57
CA GLU A 222 -32.16 -15.39 -10.82
C GLU A 222 -31.11 -15.81 -11.86
N LYS A 223 -30.94 -15.01 -12.93
CA LYS A 223 -29.87 -15.20 -13.93
C LYS A 223 -28.48 -15.04 -13.37
N SER A 224 -28.29 -14.26 -12.31
CA SER A 224 -26.97 -14.06 -11.70
C SER A 224 -26.50 -15.27 -10.90
N LEU A 225 -27.40 -16.08 -10.34
CA LEU A 225 -27.06 -17.19 -9.47
C LEU A 225 -26.14 -18.24 -10.11
N PRO A 226 -26.41 -18.75 -11.33
CA PRO A 226 -25.49 -19.71 -11.98
C PRO A 226 -24.13 -19.09 -12.33
N VAL A 227 -24.05 -17.78 -12.60
CA VAL A 227 -22.78 -17.07 -12.84
C VAL A 227 -21.97 -16.99 -11.55
N ILE A 228 -22.62 -16.62 -10.45
CA ILE A 228 -22.01 -16.59 -9.12
C ILE A 228 -21.50 -17.98 -8.74
N ASP A 229 -22.30 -19.04 -8.93
CA ASP A 229 -21.90 -20.42 -8.66
C ASP A 229 -20.66 -20.83 -9.49
N ALA A 230 -20.60 -20.45 -10.76
CA ALA A 230 -19.45 -20.73 -11.62
C ALA A 230 -18.19 -20.01 -11.13
N ILE A 231 -18.29 -18.74 -10.73
CA ILE A 231 -17.18 -17.96 -10.14
C ILE A 231 -16.74 -18.59 -8.82
N LEU A 232 -17.68 -19.02 -7.96
CA LEU A 232 -17.34 -19.68 -6.68
C LEU A 232 -16.70 -21.06 -6.88
N LYS A 233 -17.06 -21.79 -7.93
CA LYS A 233 -16.35 -23.01 -8.32
C LYS A 233 -14.92 -22.70 -8.75
N HIS A 234 -14.74 -21.68 -9.59
CA HIS A 234 -13.41 -21.24 -10.02
C HIS A 234 -12.57 -20.73 -8.84
N LYS A 235 -13.17 -19.98 -7.89
CA LYS A 235 -12.52 -19.57 -6.63
C LYS A 235 -11.81 -20.73 -5.94
N ARG A 236 -12.45 -21.91 -5.86
CA ARG A 236 -11.86 -23.09 -5.20
C ARG A 236 -10.58 -23.57 -5.89
N GLU A 237 -10.48 -23.42 -7.21
CA GLU A 237 -9.27 -23.75 -7.97
C GLU A 237 -8.20 -22.66 -7.83
N VAL A 238 -8.61 -21.41 -7.92
CA VAL A 238 -7.74 -20.26 -7.71
C VAL A 238 -7.05 -20.34 -6.34
N GLU A 239 -7.82 -20.56 -5.30
CA GLU A 239 -7.32 -20.59 -3.91
C GLU A 239 -6.49 -21.83 -3.56
N LYS A 240 -6.29 -22.76 -4.49
CA LYS A 240 -5.27 -23.82 -4.38
C LYS A 240 -3.90 -23.36 -4.85
N LYS A 241 -3.83 -22.34 -5.70
CA LYS A 241 -2.57 -21.80 -6.23
C LYS A 241 -1.75 -21.18 -5.09
N ARG A 242 -0.47 -21.53 -5.00
CA ARG A 242 0.47 -21.07 -4.00
C ARG A 242 1.71 -20.48 -4.65
N SER A 243 2.18 -19.37 -4.11
CA SER A 243 3.48 -18.81 -4.48
C SER A 243 4.62 -19.63 -3.90
N SER A 244 5.78 -19.52 -4.50
CA SER A 244 7.03 -20.01 -3.92
C SER A 244 7.48 -19.16 -2.72
N LEU A 245 6.95 -17.92 -2.58
CA LEU A 245 7.25 -17.04 -1.45
C LEU A 245 6.51 -17.50 -0.17
N PRO A 246 7.19 -17.47 0.99
CA PRO A 246 6.52 -17.66 2.27
C PRO A 246 5.45 -16.58 2.49
N ALA A 247 4.38 -16.93 3.17
CA ALA A 247 3.45 -15.96 3.71
C ALA A 247 4.10 -15.20 4.89
N SER A 248 3.52 -14.08 5.31
CA SER A 248 4.01 -13.33 6.46
C SER A 248 4.07 -14.23 7.72
N SER A 249 4.97 -13.90 8.65
CA SER A 249 5.12 -14.64 9.93
C SER A 249 3.79 -14.75 10.68
N VAL A 250 2.96 -13.71 10.59
CA VAL A 250 1.60 -13.68 11.15
C VAL A 250 0.68 -14.74 10.52
N LEU A 251 0.66 -14.85 9.20
CA LEU A 251 -0.16 -15.82 8.49
C LEU A 251 0.35 -17.26 8.72
N ARG A 252 1.66 -17.44 8.77
CA ARG A 252 2.26 -18.75 9.12
C ARG A 252 1.88 -19.19 10.53
N GLY A 253 1.81 -18.26 11.47
CA GLY A 253 1.28 -18.54 12.81
C GLY A 253 -0.18 -19.01 12.83
N LYS A 254 -0.93 -18.79 11.73
CA LYS A 254 -2.30 -19.26 11.49
C LYS A 254 -2.37 -20.50 10.58
N GLY A 255 -1.25 -21.10 10.22
CA GLY A 255 -1.18 -22.29 9.37
C GLY A 255 -1.19 -21.99 7.87
N ILE A 256 -0.97 -20.75 7.45
CA ILE A 256 -0.86 -20.36 6.04
C ILE A 256 0.63 -20.14 5.74
N ASP A 257 1.30 -21.17 5.21
CA ASP A 257 2.75 -21.17 5.03
C ASP A 257 3.25 -20.34 3.85
N ARG A 258 2.43 -20.21 2.81
CA ARG A 258 2.79 -19.55 1.55
C ARG A 258 1.74 -18.57 1.11
N MET A 259 2.18 -17.52 0.39
CA MET A 259 1.25 -16.64 -0.31
C MET A 259 0.29 -17.45 -1.19
N MET A 260 -0.94 -17.01 -1.29
CA MET A 260 -1.96 -17.66 -2.07
C MET A 260 -2.70 -16.68 -2.97
N ALA A 261 -3.18 -17.22 -4.08
CA ALA A 261 -4.12 -16.52 -4.93
C ALA A 261 -5.49 -16.45 -4.25
N ILE A 262 -6.24 -15.36 -4.47
CA ILE A 262 -7.54 -15.13 -3.85
C ILE A 262 -8.53 -14.64 -4.91
N LEU A 263 -9.78 -15.08 -4.82
CA LEU A 263 -10.88 -14.58 -5.64
C LEU A 263 -12.10 -14.36 -4.76
N ASN A 264 -12.61 -13.15 -4.71
CA ASN A 264 -13.75 -12.79 -3.86
C ASN A 264 -14.88 -12.17 -4.66
N ILE A 265 -16.11 -12.38 -4.18
CA ILE A 265 -17.28 -11.58 -4.50
C ILE A 265 -17.60 -10.77 -3.24
N ASN A 266 -17.48 -9.45 -3.30
CA ASN A 266 -17.54 -8.58 -2.12
C ASN A 266 -18.80 -7.71 -2.09
N VAL A 267 -19.42 -7.47 -3.23
CA VAL A 267 -20.59 -6.58 -3.36
C VAL A 267 -21.60 -7.21 -4.31
N ILE A 268 -22.89 -7.11 -3.97
CA ILE A 268 -24.00 -7.48 -4.86
C ILE A 268 -25.14 -6.49 -4.70
N HIS A 269 -25.68 -6.02 -5.83
CA HIS A 269 -26.85 -5.16 -5.88
C HIS A 269 -27.83 -5.65 -6.95
N GLY A 270 -29.11 -5.76 -6.59
CA GLY A 270 -30.16 -6.18 -7.53
C GLY A 270 -31.57 -5.94 -6.98
N GLY A 271 -32.48 -5.58 -7.85
CA GLY A 271 -33.87 -5.27 -7.50
C GLY A 271 -34.04 -3.90 -6.81
N ILE A 272 -35.26 -3.40 -6.81
CA ILE A 272 -35.64 -2.12 -6.19
C ILE A 272 -36.88 -2.25 -5.29
N LYS A 273 -37.73 -3.22 -5.55
CA LYS A 273 -38.95 -3.48 -4.78
C LYS A 273 -39.42 -4.92 -4.99
N GLU A 274 -40.01 -5.52 -3.96
CA GLU A 274 -40.43 -6.94 -3.92
C GLU A 274 -41.48 -7.33 -4.95
N ASN A 275 -42.26 -6.37 -5.49
CA ASN A 275 -43.31 -6.63 -6.48
C ASN A 275 -42.89 -6.30 -7.92
N ILE A 276 -41.59 -6.14 -8.17
CA ILE A 276 -41.00 -5.86 -9.50
C ILE A 276 -39.97 -6.94 -9.81
N VAL A 277 -40.07 -7.61 -10.95
CA VAL A 277 -39.03 -8.48 -11.49
C VAL A 277 -37.82 -7.59 -11.84
N PRO A 278 -36.63 -7.84 -11.27
CA PRO A 278 -35.47 -6.99 -11.51
C PRO A 278 -34.91 -7.16 -12.91
N ASP A 279 -34.64 -6.04 -13.58
CA ASP A 279 -34.01 -5.99 -14.89
C ASP A 279 -32.50 -5.84 -14.87
N ARG A 280 -31.92 -5.67 -13.67
CA ARG A 280 -30.48 -5.54 -13.48
C ARG A 280 -30.02 -6.15 -12.16
N CYS A 281 -28.92 -6.91 -12.23
CA CYS A 281 -28.14 -7.34 -11.07
C CYS A 281 -26.66 -7.07 -11.34
N VAL A 282 -25.95 -6.49 -10.37
CA VAL A 282 -24.52 -6.19 -10.47
C VAL A 282 -23.81 -6.78 -9.28
N PHE A 283 -22.72 -7.46 -9.51
CA PHE A 283 -21.86 -7.89 -8.42
C PHE A 283 -20.38 -7.66 -8.74
N ARG A 284 -19.59 -7.38 -7.69
CA ARG A 284 -18.20 -6.95 -7.78
C ARG A 284 -17.33 -7.78 -6.86
N GLY A 285 -16.08 -7.89 -7.24
CA GLY A 285 -15.07 -8.56 -6.44
C GLY A 285 -13.66 -8.17 -6.79
N ASP A 286 -12.73 -8.89 -6.20
CA ASP A 286 -11.31 -8.77 -6.49
C ASP A 286 -10.67 -10.14 -6.73
N ARG A 287 -9.58 -10.13 -7.50
CA ARG A 287 -8.69 -11.25 -7.75
C ARG A 287 -7.28 -10.86 -7.32
N ARG A 288 -6.73 -11.55 -6.32
CA ARG A 288 -5.32 -11.41 -5.94
C ARG A 288 -4.50 -12.42 -6.72
N VAL A 289 -3.53 -11.91 -7.48
CA VAL A 289 -2.71 -12.67 -8.45
C VAL A 289 -1.34 -12.87 -7.84
N ILE A 290 -0.90 -14.12 -7.67
CA ILE A 290 0.43 -14.42 -7.11
C ILE A 290 1.54 -14.13 -8.14
N PRO A 291 2.80 -13.94 -7.71
CA PRO A 291 3.92 -13.61 -8.61
C PRO A 291 4.18 -14.62 -9.74
N GLU A 292 3.72 -15.85 -9.59
CA GLU A 292 3.87 -16.91 -10.59
C GLU A 292 2.76 -16.92 -11.65
N GLU A 293 1.76 -16.02 -11.53
CA GLU A 293 0.67 -15.87 -12.50
C GLU A 293 0.84 -14.59 -13.31
N ARG A 294 0.30 -14.58 -14.52
CA ARG A 294 0.17 -13.37 -15.33
C ARG A 294 -1.20 -12.74 -15.11
N MET A 295 -1.23 -11.41 -15.01
CA MET A 295 -2.48 -10.66 -14.83
C MET A 295 -3.48 -10.94 -15.98
N GLU A 296 -2.99 -10.97 -17.22
CA GLU A 296 -3.79 -11.23 -18.41
C GLU A 296 -4.45 -12.62 -18.37
N ASP A 297 -3.72 -13.64 -17.92
CA ASP A 297 -4.24 -15.00 -17.83
C ASP A 297 -5.36 -15.08 -16.78
N ALA A 298 -5.18 -14.45 -15.63
CA ALA A 298 -6.21 -14.37 -14.58
C ALA A 298 -7.47 -13.60 -15.02
N MET A 299 -7.31 -12.56 -15.83
CA MET A 299 -8.45 -11.83 -16.44
C MET A 299 -9.17 -12.70 -17.46
N ASN A 300 -8.44 -13.37 -18.34
CA ASN A 300 -9.01 -14.25 -19.35
C ASN A 300 -9.79 -15.40 -18.72
N GLU A 301 -9.28 -16.02 -17.64
CA GLU A 301 -10.00 -17.07 -16.89
C GLU A 301 -11.39 -16.61 -16.45
N LEU A 302 -11.50 -15.40 -15.89
CA LEU A 302 -12.78 -14.82 -15.44
C LEU A 302 -13.70 -14.44 -16.61
N GLU A 303 -13.13 -13.87 -17.65
CA GLU A 303 -13.90 -13.49 -18.85
C GLU A 303 -14.51 -14.70 -19.54
N GLU A 304 -13.75 -15.78 -19.70
CA GLU A 304 -14.24 -17.03 -20.28
C GLU A 304 -15.38 -17.67 -19.47
N ILE A 305 -15.31 -17.58 -18.13
CA ILE A 305 -16.37 -18.09 -17.26
C ILE A 305 -17.67 -17.31 -17.52
N VAL A 306 -17.60 -15.98 -17.55
CA VAL A 306 -18.78 -15.13 -17.69
C VAL A 306 -19.38 -15.21 -19.10
N LYS A 307 -18.56 -15.27 -20.15
CA LYS A 307 -19.00 -15.39 -21.54
C LYS A 307 -19.87 -16.61 -21.82
N ARG A 308 -19.75 -17.69 -21.03
CA ARG A 308 -20.56 -18.91 -21.20
C ARG A 308 -22.05 -18.71 -20.93
N PHE A 309 -22.42 -17.64 -20.27
CA PHE A 309 -23.80 -17.37 -19.84
C PHE A 309 -24.60 -16.50 -20.80
N GLY A 310 -24.00 -16.11 -21.93
CA GLY A 310 -24.68 -15.39 -23.00
C GLY A 310 -24.50 -13.88 -22.99
N PRO A 311 -25.08 -13.18 -23.99
CA PRO A 311 -24.80 -11.76 -24.26
C PRO A 311 -25.39 -10.78 -23.25
N ASP A 312 -26.39 -11.22 -22.46
CA ASP A 312 -27.03 -10.39 -21.42
C ASP A 312 -26.17 -10.25 -20.17
N ILE A 313 -25.00 -10.91 -20.14
CA ILE A 313 -24.08 -10.91 -19.02
C ILE A 313 -22.73 -10.43 -19.48
N SER A 314 -22.24 -9.38 -18.85
CA SER A 314 -20.96 -8.78 -19.17
C SER A 314 -20.06 -8.67 -17.94
N ILE A 315 -18.75 -8.72 -18.16
CA ILE A 315 -17.75 -8.45 -17.14
C ILE A 315 -16.89 -7.26 -17.56
N ARG A 316 -16.60 -6.40 -16.60
CA ARG A 316 -15.56 -5.36 -16.71
C ARG A 316 -14.49 -5.64 -15.70
N MET A 317 -13.25 -5.43 -16.07
CA MET A 317 -12.10 -5.66 -15.20
C MET A 317 -11.16 -4.48 -15.25
N TRP A 318 -10.61 -4.13 -14.10
CA TRP A 318 -9.63 -3.08 -13.94
C TRP A 318 -8.40 -3.70 -13.28
N PRO A 319 -7.31 -3.91 -14.05
CA PRO A 319 -6.03 -4.29 -13.46
C PRO A 319 -5.51 -3.13 -12.62
N GLY A 320 -5.15 -3.42 -11.39
CA GLY A 320 -4.44 -2.52 -10.50
C GLY A 320 -2.94 -2.83 -10.51
N TYR A 321 -2.33 -2.91 -9.34
CA TYR A 321 -0.90 -3.20 -9.25
C TYR A 321 -0.57 -4.61 -9.74
N PRO A 322 0.56 -4.80 -10.46
CA PRO A 322 1.04 -6.12 -10.83
C PRO A 322 1.51 -6.90 -9.60
N PRO A 323 1.61 -8.24 -9.68
CA PRO A 323 2.33 -8.99 -8.67
C PRO A 323 3.84 -8.67 -8.74
N MET A 324 4.51 -8.69 -7.60
CA MET A 324 5.95 -8.40 -7.49
C MET A 324 6.67 -9.54 -6.78
N ARG A 325 7.89 -9.82 -7.22
CA ARG A 325 8.82 -10.71 -6.55
C ARG A 325 10.26 -10.31 -6.84
N ILE A 326 11.08 -10.30 -5.79
CA ILE A 326 12.55 -10.23 -5.90
C ILE A 326 13.14 -11.54 -5.37
N ASP A 327 14.29 -11.95 -5.94
CA ASP A 327 14.99 -13.16 -5.48
C ASP A 327 15.43 -12.98 -4.01
N PRO A 328 15.13 -13.95 -3.13
CA PRO A 328 15.60 -13.93 -1.73
C PRO A 328 17.12 -13.78 -1.58
N GLU A 329 17.90 -14.28 -2.55
CA GLU A 329 19.36 -14.16 -2.57
C GLU A 329 19.87 -12.91 -3.29
N HIS A 330 18.98 -12.02 -3.74
CA HIS A 330 19.38 -10.77 -4.37
C HIS A 330 20.21 -9.92 -3.40
N PRO A 331 21.37 -9.34 -3.83
CA PRO A 331 22.24 -8.58 -2.94
C PRO A 331 21.53 -7.50 -2.12
N TRP A 332 20.55 -6.81 -2.71
CA TRP A 332 19.75 -5.81 -2.03
C TRP A 332 18.88 -6.40 -0.90
N VAL A 333 18.28 -7.56 -1.12
CA VAL A 333 17.48 -8.27 -0.08
C VAL A 333 18.38 -8.68 1.08
N LEU A 334 19.54 -9.26 0.78
CA LEU A 334 20.51 -9.67 1.80
C LEU A 334 21.02 -8.48 2.62
N GLU A 335 21.24 -7.33 1.96
CA GLU A 335 21.66 -6.11 2.63
C GLU A 335 20.57 -5.57 3.59
N VAL A 336 19.31 -5.48 3.14
CA VAL A 336 18.19 -5.05 4.00
C VAL A 336 18.00 -6.03 5.16
N ARG A 337 18.03 -7.33 4.90
CA ARG A 337 17.91 -8.39 5.92
C ARG A 337 19.00 -8.26 6.98
N GLU A 338 20.26 -8.06 6.57
CA GLU A 338 21.38 -7.89 7.49
C GLU A 338 21.25 -6.61 8.33
N ALA A 339 20.82 -5.49 7.72
CA ALA A 339 20.57 -4.24 8.44
C ALA A 339 19.48 -4.40 9.50
N VAL A 340 18.38 -5.10 9.17
CA VAL A 340 17.33 -5.43 10.17
C VAL A 340 17.87 -6.31 11.28
N ARG A 341 18.63 -7.35 10.95
CA ARG A 341 19.25 -8.25 11.94
C ARG A 341 20.14 -7.49 12.93
N ARG A 342 20.97 -6.57 12.43
CA ARG A 342 21.84 -5.74 13.27
C ARG A 342 21.05 -4.80 14.17
N ALA A 343 20.02 -4.16 13.62
CA ALA A 343 19.21 -3.20 14.35
C ALA A 343 18.35 -3.83 15.46
N THR A 344 17.81 -5.03 15.20
CA THR A 344 16.85 -5.69 16.09
C THR A 344 17.47 -6.81 16.95
N GLY A 345 18.66 -7.29 16.59
CA GLY A 345 19.29 -8.47 17.20
C GLY A 345 18.63 -9.80 16.82
N SER A 346 17.64 -9.79 15.93
CA SER A 346 16.89 -10.97 15.50
C SER A 346 16.97 -11.15 14.00
N GLU A 347 17.00 -12.40 13.53
CA GLU A 347 16.96 -12.72 12.12
C GLU A 347 15.56 -12.46 11.56
N PRO A 348 15.37 -11.50 10.61
CA PRO A 348 14.07 -11.27 10.04
C PRO A 348 13.68 -12.38 9.06
N HIS A 349 12.39 -12.69 9.02
CA HIS A 349 11.85 -13.54 7.98
C HIS A 349 11.70 -12.77 6.67
N LEU A 350 11.98 -13.46 5.55
CA LEU A 350 11.62 -12.96 4.22
C LEU A 350 10.24 -13.52 3.88
N SER A 351 9.33 -12.64 3.46
CA SER A 351 7.95 -13.04 3.15
C SER A 351 7.37 -12.27 1.97
N GLY A 352 6.21 -12.70 1.50
CA GLY A 352 5.39 -11.95 0.57
C GLY A 352 4.13 -11.41 1.22
N ALA A 353 3.71 -10.21 0.81
CA ALA A 353 2.46 -9.60 1.22
C ALA A 353 1.27 -10.23 0.46
N GLN A 354 0.22 -10.64 1.20
CA GLN A 354 -1.05 -11.08 0.59
C GLN A 354 -1.80 -9.92 -0.07
N GLY A 355 -1.55 -8.69 0.36
CA GLY A 355 -2.02 -7.47 -0.27
C GLY A 355 -1.26 -7.13 -1.54
N SER A 356 -1.61 -5.99 -2.10
CA SER A 356 -0.92 -5.40 -3.25
C SER A 356 -0.36 -4.04 -2.82
N LEU A 357 0.80 -3.68 -3.32
CA LEU A 357 1.53 -2.49 -2.97
C LEU A 357 1.80 -1.68 -4.25
N ASP A 358 1.70 -0.36 -4.19
CA ASP A 358 1.94 0.51 -5.34
C ASP A 358 3.41 0.52 -5.79
N GLN A 359 4.34 0.24 -4.86
CA GLN A 359 5.74 0.05 -5.20
C GLN A 359 5.97 -1.11 -6.19
N ALA A 360 5.06 -2.11 -6.26
CA ALA A 360 5.14 -3.16 -7.26
C ALA A 360 4.97 -2.61 -8.69
N TYR A 361 4.10 -1.62 -8.86
CA TYR A 361 3.97 -0.90 -10.13
C TYR A 361 5.26 -0.15 -10.48
N ALA A 362 5.83 0.60 -9.53
CA ALA A 362 7.08 1.31 -9.75
C ALA A 362 8.23 0.35 -10.11
N THR A 363 8.31 -0.81 -9.43
CA THR A 363 9.29 -1.87 -9.75
C THR A 363 9.08 -2.43 -11.16
N GLU A 364 7.82 -2.65 -11.57
CA GLU A 364 7.52 -3.16 -12.91
C GLU A 364 7.92 -2.15 -14.01
N VAL A 365 7.67 -0.86 -13.80
CA VAL A 365 8.01 0.20 -14.77
C VAL A 365 9.51 0.44 -14.82
N THR A 366 10.17 0.55 -13.67
CA THR A 366 11.58 1.01 -13.58
C THR A 366 12.58 -0.13 -13.55
N LYS A 367 12.16 -1.33 -13.22
CA LYS A 367 12.99 -2.52 -12.95
C LYS A 367 13.96 -2.35 -11.76
N ILE A 368 13.76 -1.32 -10.93
CA ILE A 368 14.52 -1.11 -9.70
C ILE A 368 14.14 -2.19 -8.68
N PRO A 369 15.09 -2.97 -8.15
CA PRO A 369 14.79 -3.96 -7.13
C PRO A 369 14.32 -3.30 -5.84
N ALA A 370 13.18 -3.74 -5.30
CA ALA A 370 12.57 -3.18 -4.10
C ALA A 370 12.44 -4.21 -2.99
N ALA A 371 12.72 -3.79 -1.76
CA ALA A 371 12.39 -4.51 -0.55
C ALA A 371 11.51 -3.62 0.35
N VAL A 372 10.58 -4.22 1.09
CA VAL A 372 9.65 -3.50 1.95
C VAL A 372 9.94 -3.83 3.41
N TYR A 373 10.13 -2.81 4.22
CA TYR A 373 10.26 -2.92 5.66
C TYR A 373 9.79 -1.63 6.32
N GLY A 374 8.85 -1.72 7.22
CA GLY A 374 8.22 -0.55 7.84
C GLY A 374 8.22 -0.62 9.37
N VAL A 375 7.31 0.17 9.92
CA VAL A 375 7.17 0.30 11.36
C VAL A 375 5.98 -0.42 11.95
N GLY A 376 5.43 -0.59 12.87
CA GLY A 376 4.19 -1.26 13.28
C GLY A 376 4.24 -2.78 13.14
N ARG A 377 3.19 -3.40 13.58
CA ARG A 377 3.02 -4.86 13.56
C ARG A 377 1.63 -5.21 13.05
N GLN A 378 1.58 -6.15 12.13
CA GLN A 378 0.35 -6.49 11.39
C GLN A 378 -0.87 -6.79 12.28
N LEU A 379 -0.69 -7.45 13.42
CA LEU A 379 -1.81 -7.78 14.33
C LEU A 379 -2.04 -6.79 15.46
N GLU A 380 -1.05 -5.95 15.79
CA GLU A 380 -1.10 -5.12 16.97
C GLU A 380 -1.38 -3.65 16.68
N SER A 381 -0.96 -3.18 15.49
CA SER A 381 -0.97 -1.75 15.19
C SER A 381 -2.33 -1.22 14.76
N ASN A 382 -3.29 -2.09 14.42
CA ASN A 382 -4.61 -1.69 13.91
C ASN A 382 -4.55 -0.68 12.76
N ALA A 383 -3.57 -0.82 11.86
CA ALA A 383 -3.54 -0.01 10.63
C ALA A 383 -4.91 -0.05 9.94
N HIS A 384 -5.41 1.09 9.45
CA HIS A 384 -6.77 1.31 8.94
C HIS A 384 -7.91 1.18 9.98
N GLY A 385 -7.63 0.67 11.19
CA GLY A 385 -8.61 0.54 12.28
C GLY A 385 -8.69 1.77 13.20
N ILE A 386 -9.57 1.69 14.19
CA ILE A 386 -9.60 2.65 15.31
C ILE A 386 -8.44 2.38 16.26
N ASP A 387 -7.98 3.41 16.98
CA ASP A 387 -6.86 3.31 17.91
C ASP A 387 -5.59 2.73 17.25
N GLU A 388 -5.35 3.11 15.99
CA GLU A 388 -4.09 2.80 15.31
C GLU A 388 -2.92 3.20 16.18
N ASN A 389 -1.94 2.32 16.30
CA ASN A 389 -0.83 2.53 17.21
C ASN A 389 0.46 1.88 16.73
N VAL A 390 1.57 2.36 17.25
CA VAL A 390 2.90 1.77 17.05
C VAL A 390 3.65 1.72 18.38
N ARG A 391 4.45 0.70 18.62
CA ARG A 391 5.34 0.67 19.77
C ARG A 391 6.48 1.66 19.56
N ILE A 392 6.80 2.45 20.58
CA ILE A 392 7.94 3.38 20.52
C ILE A 392 9.25 2.63 20.32
N GLU A 393 9.38 1.43 20.90
CA GLU A 393 10.56 0.58 20.69
C GLU A 393 10.74 0.13 19.22
N ASP A 394 9.63 -0.10 18.49
CA ASP A 394 9.69 -0.46 17.07
C ASP A 394 10.14 0.75 16.23
N LEU A 395 9.67 1.97 16.54
CA LEU A 395 10.16 3.21 15.91
C LEU A 395 11.66 3.42 16.16
N VAL A 396 12.13 3.22 17.39
CA VAL A 396 13.55 3.34 17.74
C VAL A 396 14.39 2.26 17.03
N SER A 397 13.88 1.04 16.95
CA SER A 397 14.53 -0.05 16.22
C SER A 397 14.59 0.26 14.72
N TYR A 398 13.57 0.89 14.19
CA TYR A 398 13.54 1.34 12.80
C TYR A 398 14.56 2.45 12.52
N MET A 399 14.73 3.40 13.44
CA MET A 399 15.80 4.41 13.37
C MET A 399 17.20 3.75 13.30
N ARG A 400 17.43 2.72 14.13
CA ARG A 400 18.68 1.94 14.09
C ARG A 400 18.84 1.20 12.76
N PHE A 401 17.76 0.60 12.25
CA PHE A 401 17.75 -0.05 10.93
C PHE A 401 18.18 0.91 9.83
N ILE A 402 17.62 2.13 9.77
CA ILE A 402 18.05 3.15 8.80
C ILE A 402 19.54 3.47 8.98
N GLY A 403 20.03 3.55 10.22
CA GLY A 403 21.46 3.74 10.49
C GLY A 403 22.34 2.61 9.95
N GLU A 404 21.99 1.35 10.24
CA GLU A 404 22.71 0.16 9.76
C GLU A 404 22.66 0.05 8.22
N LEU A 405 21.55 0.45 7.61
CA LEU A 405 21.39 0.41 6.17
C LEU A 405 22.21 1.49 5.45
N LEU A 406 22.34 2.66 6.03
CA LEU A 406 22.97 3.81 5.37
C LEU A 406 24.47 3.96 5.67
N LEU A 407 24.97 3.36 6.74
CA LEU A 407 26.38 3.43 7.17
C LEU A 407 27.13 2.14 6.88
#